data_f9fc01bbffd03046c6f373aa6b14e9e6
#
_entry.id   f9fc01bbffd03046c6f373aa6b14e9e6
#
_cell.length_a   1.000
_cell.length_b   1.000
_cell.length_c   1.000
_cell.angle_alpha   90.00
_cell.angle_beta   90.00
_cell.angle_gamma   90.00
#
_symmetry.space_group_name_H-M   'P 1'
#
loop_
_entity.id
_entity.type
_entity.pdbx_description
1 polymer ?
#
loop_
_entity_poly.entity_id
_entity_poly.type
_entity_poly.pdbx_seq_one_letter_code
_entity_poly.pdbx_strand_id
1 'polypeptide(L)'
;MDSENNKVFYTNPVEASQASLRIDKYIAGEIRDFSRAQVQRLIEEGFVFADDEVILDKNHKTRIGDVYQVNLPEPKEAAPQAENIPLDILYEDSDLIVVNKPAGMTVHPAAGVYTGTLVNALLYHCRDSLSGIGGVARPGIVHRIDRNTSGILVAAKNDIAHRGLAEQFFYHTIERTYYAVVYGIPSPEQGTITGNISRSPYD
;
A
#
# COMPACT_ATOMS: atom_id res chain seq x y z
N MET A 1 3.90 -28.35 -0.86
CA MET A 1 3.54 -28.01 -2.25
C MET A 1 2.44 -26.99 -2.17
N ASP A 2 2.85 -25.75 -1.91
CA ASP A 2 1.94 -24.63 -1.79
C ASP A 2 1.59 -24.18 -3.20
N SER A 3 0.31 -24.35 -3.57
CA SER A 3 -0.23 -23.82 -4.82
C SER A 3 -0.19 -22.28 -4.71
N GLU A 4 0.82 -21.68 -5.33
CA GLU A 4 0.88 -20.25 -5.57
C GLU A 4 -0.41 -19.83 -6.27
N ASN A 5 -1.21 -19.07 -5.57
CA ASN A 5 -2.49 -18.56 -6.06
C ASN A 5 -2.25 -17.33 -6.95
N ASN A 6 -1.39 -17.48 -7.97
CA ASN A 6 -1.14 -16.44 -8.95
C ASN A 6 -2.43 -16.18 -9.73
N LYS A 7 -2.95 -14.97 -9.64
CA LYS A 7 -4.12 -14.57 -10.42
C LYS A 7 -3.72 -14.40 -11.89
N VAL A 8 -4.31 -15.21 -12.77
CA VAL A 8 -4.03 -15.20 -14.20
C VAL A 8 -5.18 -14.55 -14.95
N PHE A 9 -4.85 -13.64 -15.85
CA PHE A 9 -5.79 -12.95 -16.72
C PHE A 9 -5.48 -13.28 -18.18
N TYR A 10 -6.50 -13.35 -19.01
CA TYR A 10 -6.35 -13.52 -20.46
C TYR A 10 -7.07 -12.38 -21.18
N THR A 11 -6.47 -11.90 -22.27
CA THR A 11 -7.14 -10.98 -23.18
C THR A 11 -8.09 -11.74 -24.12
N ASN A 12 -8.98 -11.03 -24.77
CA ASN A 12 -9.62 -11.57 -25.96
C ASN A 12 -8.58 -11.74 -27.09
N PRO A 13 -8.87 -12.55 -28.12
CA PRO A 13 -8.05 -12.58 -29.33
C PRO A 13 -7.99 -11.21 -30.00
N VAL A 14 -6.80 -10.82 -30.47
CA VAL A 14 -6.60 -9.52 -31.16
C VAL A 14 -7.40 -9.48 -32.46
N GLU A 15 -8.29 -8.51 -32.60
CA GLU A 15 -9.05 -8.26 -33.82
C GLU A 15 -8.23 -7.49 -34.87
N ALA A 16 -8.70 -7.50 -36.13
CA ALA A 16 -8.05 -6.78 -37.22
C ALA A 16 -7.88 -5.27 -36.96
N SER A 17 -8.83 -4.64 -36.27
CA SER A 17 -8.79 -3.23 -35.86
C SER A 17 -7.77 -2.93 -34.78
N GLN A 18 -7.30 -3.94 -34.06
CA GLN A 18 -6.38 -3.86 -32.93
C GLN A 18 -4.98 -4.35 -33.29
N ALA A 19 -4.76 -4.80 -34.53
CA ALA A 19 -3.47 -5.24 -35.01
C ALA A 19 -2.46 -4.06 -35.07
N SER A 20 -1.19 -4.36 -34.82
CA SER A 20 -0.09 -3.39 -34.77
C SER A 20 -0.21 -2.33 -33.66
N LEU A 21 -1.12 -2.48 -32.72
CA LEU A 21 -1.10 -1.68 -31.49
C LEU A 21 0.11 -2.08 -30.63
N ARG A 22 0.51 -1.19 -29.75
CA ARG A 22 1.48 -1.57 -28.69
C ARG A 22 0.76 -2.48 -27.68
N ILE A 23 1.45 -3.54 -27.28
CA ILE A 23 0.92 -4.53 -26.34
C ILE A 23 0.45 -3.90 -25.02
N ASP A 24 1.21 -2.92 -24.49
CA ASP A 24 0.85 -2.22 -23.24
C ASP A 24 -0.47 -1.47 -23.36
N LYS A 25 -0.77 -0.90 -24.51
CA LYS A 25 -2.02 -0.21 -24.80
C LYS A 25 -3.18 -1.21 -24.98
N TYR A 26 -2.90 -2.32 -25.69
CA TYR A 26 -3.91 -3.34 -25.95
C TYR A 26 -4.37 -4.00 -24.66
N ILE A 27 -3.44 -4.54 -23.86
CA ILE A 27 -3.75 -5.23 -22.59
C ILE A 27 -4.49 -4.30 -21.62
N ALA A 28 -4.04 -3.05 -21.45
CA ALA A 28 -4.72 -2.08 -20.58
C ALA A 28 -6.12 -1.70 -21.07
N GLY A 29 -6.41 -1.85 -22.37
CA GLY A 29 -7.75 -1.66 -22.94
C GLY A 29 -8.68 -2.84 -22.72
N GLU A 30 -8.14 -4.07 -22.76
CA GLU A 30 -8.91 -5.30 -22.61
C GLU A 30 -9.16 -5.66 -21.12
N ILE A 31 -8.16 -5.46 -20.27
CA ILE A 31 -8.23 -5.80 -18.84
C ILE A 31 -8.32 -4.52 -18.02
N ARG A 32 -9.54 -4.11 -17.67
CA ARG A 32 -9.82 -2.83 -16.96
C ARG A 32 -9.15 -2.69 -15.60
N ASP A 33 -8.74 -3.81 -15.01
CA ASP A 33 -8.08 -3.84 -13.70
C ASP A 33 -6.63 -3.31 -13.76
N PHE A 34 -6.05 -3.15 -14.96
CA PHE A 34 -4.67 -2.71 -15.14
C PHE A 34 -4.55 -1.33 -15.78
N SER A 35 -3.81 -0.45 -15.12
CA SER A 35 -3.32 0.75 -15.79
C SER A 35 -2.20 0.40 -16.77
N ARG A 36 -2.02 1.24 -17.80
CA ARG A 36 -0.94 1.06 -18.78
C ARG A 36 0.45 0.99 -18.13
N ALA A 37 0.69 1.77 -17.08
CA ALA A 37 1.96 1.75 -16.34
C ALA A 37 2.18 0.41 -15.62
N GLN A 38 1.13 -0.19 -15.07
CA GLN A 38 1.21 -1.53 -14.48
C GLN A 38 1.52 -2.59 -15.54
N VAL A 39 0.85 -2.55 -16.70
CA VAL A 39 1.14 -3.48 -17.79
C VAL A 39 2.60 -3.37 -18.26
N GLN A 40 3.13 -2.15 -18.42
CA GLN A 40 4.54 -1.97 -18.79
C GLN A 40 5.49 -2.61 -17.78
N ARG A 41 5.24 -2.44 -16.49
CA ARG A 41 6.02 -3.08 -15.43
C ARG A 41 5.93 -4.60 -15.48
N LEU A 42 4.71 -5.15 -15.66
CA LEU A 42 4.51 -6.60 -15.75
C LEU A 42 5.23 -7.21 -16.98
N ILE A 43 5.30 -6.47 -18.10
CA ILE A 43 6.08 -6.87 -19.27
C ILE A 43 7.58 -6.89 -18.93
N GLU A 44 8.11 -5.82 -18.36
CA GLU A 44 9.53 -5.69 -17.99
C GLU A 44 9.96 -6.75 -16.95
N GLU A 45 9.04 -7.14 -16.06
CA GLU A 45 9.25 -8.18 -15.05
C GLU A 45 8.99 -9.62 -15.54
N GLY A 46 8.54 -9.80 -16.80
CA GLY A 46 8.36 -11.12 -17.41
C GLY A 46 7.07 -11.83 -17.03
N PHE A 47 6.02 -11.09 -16.63
CA PHE A 47 4.70 -11.64 -16.26
C PHE A 47 3.67 -11.60 -17.39
N VAL A 48 4.08 -11.27 -18.62
CA VAL A 48 3.20 -11.24 -19.80
C VAL A 48 3.70 -12.27 -20.82
N PHE A 49 2.76 -13.07 -21.36
CA PHE A 49 3.03 -14.16 -22.26
C PHE A 49 2.13 -14.09 -23.50
N ALA A 50 2.63 -14.57 -24.62
CA ALA A 50 1.86 -14.94 -25.81
C ALA A 50 2.27 -16.33 -26.24
N ASP A 51 1.33 -17.25 -26.44
CA ASP A 51 1.57 -18.66 -26.83
C ASP A 51 2.67 -19.32 -25.98
N ASP A 52 2.61 -19.15 -24.65
CA ASP A 52 3.59 -19.60 -23.64
C ASP A 52 4.99 -18.96 -23.73
N GLU A 53 5.23 -18.05 -24.67
CA GLU A 53 6.47 -17.27 -24.76
C GLU A 53 6.39 -15.99 -23.95
N VAL A 54 7.41 -15.72 -23.13
CA VAL A 54 7.48 -14.49 -22.33
C VAL A 54 7.76 -13.28 -23.22
N ILE A 55 6.99 -12.21 -23.02
CA ILE A 55 7.21 -10.93 -23.72
C ILE A 55 7.86 -9.94 -22.75
N LEU A 56 9.05 -9.47 -23.13
CA LEU A 56 9.82 -8.49 -22.34
C LEU A 56 9.87 -7.10 -22.99
N ASP A 57 9.50 -7.00 -24.28
CA ASP A 57 9.48 -5.70 -24.98
C ASP A 57 8.10 -5.04 -24.91
N LYS A 58 8.01 -3.94 -24.16
CA LYS A 58 6.79 -3.12 -24.07
C LYS A 58 6.37 -2.45 -25.39
N ASN A 59 7.25 -2.44 -26.40
CA ASN A 59 6.94 -1.95 -27.75
C ASN A 59 6.46 -3.07 -28.67
N HIS A 60 6.39 -4.31 -28.18
CA HIS A 60 5.85 -5.44 -28.94
C HIS A 60 4.52 -5.07 -29.61
N LYS A 61 4.34 -5.46 -30.86
CA LYS A 61 3.15 -5.16 -31.66
C LYS A 61 2.22 -6.36 -31.69
N THR A 62 0.96 -6.11 -31.41
CA THR A 62 -0.11 -7.13 -31.49
C THR A 62 -0.29 -7.64 -32.90
N ARG A 63 -0.57 -8.93 -33.05
CA ARG A 63 -0.91 -9.60 -34.32
C ARG A 63 -2.33 -10.13 -34.23
N ILE A 64 -3.03 -10.20 -35.36
CA ILE A 64 -4.40 -10.74 -35.40
C ILE A 64 -4.40 -12.17 -34.87
N GLY A 65 -5.29 -12.44 -33.93
CA GLY A 65 -5.47 -13.74 -33.30
C GLY A 65 -4.64 -13.98 -32.05
N ASP A 66 -3.62 -13.15 -31.74
CA ASP A 66 -2.84 -13.29 -30.50
C ASP A 66 -3.75 -13.21 -29.27
N VAL A 67 -3.49 -14.06 -28.29
CA VAL A 67 -4.08 -14.00 -26.96
C VAL A 67 -2.95 -13.80 -25.95
N TYR A 68 -3.05 -12.77 -25.12
CA TYR A 68 -2.04 -12.51 -24.11
C TYR A 68 -2.49 -13.00 -22.74
N GLN A 69 -1.59 -13.70 -22.09
CA GLN A 69 -1.73 -14.11 -20.69
C GLN A 69 -0.95 -13.11 -19.82
N VAL A 70 -1.58 -12.63 -18.76
CA VAL A 70 -0.97 -11.76 -17.76
C VAL A 70 -1.03 -12.45 -16.40
N ASN A 71 0.11 -12.84 -15.88
CA ASN A 71 0.25 -13.40 -14.56
C ASN A 71 0.44 -12.25 -13.56
N LEU A 72 -0.50 -12.06 -12.64
CA LEU A 72 -0.32 -11.09 -11.57
C LEU A 72 0.42 -11.78 -10.43
N PRO A 73 1.71 -11.44 -10.18
CA PRO A 73 2.41 -11.99 -9.04
C PRO A 73 1.71 -11.55 -7.75
N GLU A 74 1.66 -12.43 -6.77
CA GLU A 74 1.24 -11.99 -5.43
C GLU A 74 2.12 -10.81 -5.01
N PRO A 75 1.52 -9.79 -4.40
CA PRO A 75 2.30 -8.71 -3.82
C PRO A 75 3.25 -9.34 -2.80
N LYS A 76 4.52 -9.51 -3.15
CA LYS A 76 5.54 -9.80 -2.14
C LYS A 76 5.57 -8.58 -1.23
N GLU A 77 4.85 -8.67 -0.11
CA GLU A 77 5.04 -7.73 0.98
C GLU A 77 6.50 -7.89 1.39
N ALA A 78 7.36 -7.05 0.85
CA ALA A 78 8.75 -7.01 1.24
C ALA A 78 8.77 -6.72 2.74
N ALA A 79 9.23 -7.69 3.55
CA ALA A 79 9.33 -7.52 4.98
C ALA A 79 10.17 -6.25 5.24
N PRO A 80 9.64 -5.26 5.96
CA PRO A 80 10.39 -4.06 6.27
C PRO A 80 11.64 -4.44 7.05
N GLN A 81 12.76 -3.86 6.68
CA GLN A 81 14.01 -4.09 7.38
C GLN A 81 14.14 -3.13 8.56
N ALA A 82 14.76 -3.59 9.64
CA ALA A 82 15.08 -2.75 10.79
C ALA A 82 16.11 -1.68 10.42
N GLU A 83 15.81 -0.42 10.69
CA GLU A 83 16.69 0.72 10.40
C GLU A 83 16.90 1.57 11.65
N ASN A 84 18.16 1.94 11.91
CA ASN A 84 18.51 2.81 13.03
C ASN A 84 18.10 4.28 12.75
N ILE A 85 16.80 4.53 12.87
CA ILE A 85 16.21 5.86 12.70
C ILE A 85 15.80 6.34 14.10
N PRO A 86 16.25 7.53 14.53
CA PRO A 86 15.86 8.10 15.81
C PRO A 86 14.36 8.27 15.96
N LEU A 87 13.81 7.83 17.09
CA LEU A 87 12.40 7.98 17.44
C LEU A 87 12.25 8.99 18.58
N ASP A 88 11.30 9.92 18.44
CA ASP A 88 10.85 10.78 19.53
C ASP A 88 9.79 10.00 20.35
N ILE A 89 10.25 9.29 21.38
CA ILE A 89 9.42 8.39 22.20
C ILE A 89 8.83 9.20 23.35
N LEU A 90 7.50 9.24 23.40
CA LEU A 90 6.74 9.94 24.44
C LEU A 90 6.42 9.05 25.63
N TYR A 91 6.21 7.74 25.37
CA TYR A 91 5.93 6.73 26.37
C TYR A 91 6.29 5.36 25.83
N GLU A 92 6.76 4.47 26.70
CA GLU A 92 7.01 3.08 26.36
C GLU A 92 6.92 2.20 27.62
N ASP A 93 6.28 1.03 27.48
CA ASP A 93 6.27 -0.03 28.47
C ASP A 93 6.43 -1.42 27.81
N SER A 94 6.01 -2.51 28.47
CA SER A 94 6.05 -3.86 27.93
C SER A 94 5.02 -4.11 26.83
N ASP A 95 3.95 -3.31 26.77
CA ASP A 95 2.75 -3.56 25.97
C ASP A 95 2.65 -2.66 24.74
N LEU A 96 3.06 -1.40 24.86
CA LEU A 96 2.95 -0.43 23.81
C LEU A 96 4.10 0.59 23.80
N ILE A 97 4.26 1.25 22.67
CA ILE A 97 5.14 2.39 22.48
C ILE A 97 4.35 3.55 21.84
N VAL A 98 4.54 4.75 22.37
CA VAL A 98 3.93 6.00 21.86
C VAL A 98 5.04 6.90 21.34
N VAL A 99 4.95 7.28 20.09
CA VAL A 99 5.95 8.12 19.44
C VAL A 99 5.33 9.38 18.85
N ASN A 100 6.12 10.46 18.80
CA ASN A 100 5.79 11.64 18.04
C ASN A 100 6.38 11.50 16.64
N LYS A 101 5.55 11.08 15.67
CA LYS A 101 6.00 10.89 14.28
C LYS A 101 6.31 12.26 13.63
N PRO A 102 7.47 12.47 13.03
CA PRO A 102 7.75 13.68 12.29
C PRO A 102 6.95 13.77 10.98
N ALA A 103 6.68 14.97 10.49
CA ALA A 103 6.19 15.18 9.13
C ALA A 103 7.23 14.70 8.10
N GLY A 104 6.77 14.19 6.97
CA GLY A 104 7.62 13.61 5.92
C GLY A 104 7.89 12.12 6.05
N MET A 105 7.68 11.52 7.24
CA MET A 105 7.85 10.09 7.48
C MET A 105 6.54 9.33 7.21
N THR A 106 6.60 8.28 6.37
CA THR A 106 5.50 7.32 6.21
C THR A 106 5.44 6.36 7.38
N VAL A 107 4.24 5.88 7.73
CA VAL A 107 4.08 4.95 8.86
C VAL A 107 4.61 3.55 8.51
N HIS A 108 4.27 3.02 7.35
CA HIS A 108 4.67 1.68 6.91
C HIS A 108 5.06 1.69 5.42
N PRO A 109 5.83 0.70 4.95
CA PRO A 109 6.20 0.59 3.55
C PRO A 109 4.98 0.61 2.62
N ALA A 110 5.13 1.24 1.48
CA ALA A 110 4.12 1.34 0.43
C ALA A 110 4.82 1.36 -0.94
N ALA A 111 4.07 1.25 -2.02
CA ALA A 111 4.61 1.30 -3.37
C ALA A 111 5.51 2.54 -3.56
N GLY A 112 6.80 2.31 -3.87
CA GLY A 112 7.82 3.35 -4.04
C GLY A 112 8.48 3.87 -2.75
N VAL A 113 8.09 3.38 -1.56
CA VAL A 113 8.70 3.75 -0.27
C VAL A 113 8.85 2.49 0.58
N TYR A 114 10.01 1.87 0.56
CA TYR A 114 10.28 0.60 1.26
C TYR A 114 11.17 0.76 2.49
N THR A 115 11.81 1.92 2.64
CA THR A 115 12.78 2.26 3.69
C THR A 115 12.44 3.61 4.31
N GLY A 116 13.04 3.93 5.44
CA GLY A 116 12.86 5.23 6.11
C GLY A 116 11.46 5.41 6.73
N THR A 117 10.73 4.33 6.98
CA THR A 117 9.38 4.40 7.55
C THR A 117 9.41 4.26 9.08
N LEU A 118 8.32 4.62 9.72
CA LEU A 118 8.18 4.42 11.17
C LEU A 118 8.32 2.94 11.55
N VAL A 119 7.78 2.02 10.73
CA VAL A 119 7.92 0.58 10.96
C VAL A 119 9.38 0.14 10.94
N ASN A 120 10.20 0.65 10.00
CA ASN A 120 11.64 0.34 9.97
C ASN A 120 12.34 0.80 11.26
N ALA A 121 11.99 1.98 11.77
CA ALA A 121 12.52 2.51 13.04
C ALA A 121 12.05 1.69 14.26
N LEU A 122 10.76 1.33 14.31
CA LEU A 122 10.19 0.52 15.39
C LEU A 122 10.78 -0.88 15.42
N LEU A 123 11.01 -1.53 14.26
CA LEU A 123 11.69 -2.83 14.17
C LEU A 123 13.09 -2.78 14.76
N TYR A 124 13.82 -1.70 14.51
CA TYR A 124 15.16 -1.52 15.09
C TYR A 124 15.11 -1.30 16.60
N HIS A 125 14.22 -0.42 17.06
CA HIS A 125 14.11 -0.06 18.48
C HIS A 125 13.54 -1.20 19.34
N CYS A 126 12.41 -1.76 18.92
CA CYS A 126 11.69 -2.78 19.67
C CYS A 126 12.22 -4.21 19.43
N ARG A 127 13.03 -4.41 18.37
CA ARG A 127 13.53 -5.72 17.97
C ARG A 127 12.39 -6.74 17.84
N ASP A 128 12.43 -7.85 18.60
CA ASP A 128 11.48 -8.96 18.52
C ASP A 128 10.19 -8.72 19.35
N SER A 129 10.02 -7.53 19.94
CA SER A 129 8.88 -7.26 20.83
C SER A 129 7.69 -6.59 20.16
N LEU A 130 7.65 -6.45 18.82
CA LEU A 130 6.47 -5.92 18.13
C LEU A 130 5.44 -7.02 17.86
N SER A 131 4.13 -6.69 18.02
CA SER A 131 3.05 -7.61 17.67
C SER A 131 3.06 -7.98 16.19
N GLY A 132 2.93 -9.27 15.89
CA GLY A 132 2.85 -9.79 14.51
C GLY A 132 1.46 -9.74 13.88
N ILE A 133 0.40 -9.39 14.61
CA ILE A 133 -1.00 -9.43 14.13
C ILE A 133 -1.22 -8.56 12.89
N GLY A 134 -0.53 -7.43 12.76
CA GLY A 134 -0.59 -6.55 11.58
C GLY A 134 0.02 -7.16 10.30
N GLY A 135 0.53 -8.40 10.38
CA GLY A 135 1.29 -9.05 9.31
C GLY A 135 2.72 -8.55 9.18
N VAL A 136 3.47 -9.17 8.28
CA VAL A 136 4.90 -8.92 8.09
C VAL A 136 5.20 -7.47 7.75
N ALA A 137 4.33 -6.82 6.96
CA ALA A 137 4.55 -5.44 6.51
C ALA A 137 4.22 -4.36 7.55
N ARG A 138 3.47 -4.69 8.61
CA ARG A 138 2.92 -3.71 9.57
C ARG A 138 2.99 -4.18 11.02
N PRO A 139 4.13 -4.72 11.50
CA PRO A 139 4.23 -5.21 12.86
C PRO A 139 3.91 -4.10 13.86
N GLY A 140 3.02 -4.39 14.82
CA GLY A 140 2.61 -3.48 15.88
C GLY A 140 1.70 -2.30 15.47
N ILE A 141 1.43 -2.10 14.19
CA ILE A 141 0.66 -0.93 13.70
C ILE A 141 -0.84 -1.18 13.81
N VAL A 142 -1.52 -0.39 14.61
CA VAL A 142 -2.97 -0.42 14.82
C VAL A 142 -3.71 0.76 14.18
N HIS A 143 -3.00 1.84 13.85
CA HIS A 143 -3.53 2.98 13.10
C HIS A 143 -2.43 3.70 12.32
N ARG A 144 -2.82 4.67 11.51
CA ARG A 144 -1.87 5.48 10.74
C ARG A 144 -2.32 6.92 10.63
N ILE A 145 -1.34 7.79 10.45
CA ILE A 145 -1.52 9.19 10.01
C ILE A 145 -0.74 9.38 8.71
N ASP A 146 -1.07 10.39 7.94
CA ASP A 146 -0.44 10.62 6.63
C ASP A 146 1.04 10.98 6.74
N ARG A 147 1.75 10.85 5.63
CA ARG A 147 3.18 11.13 5.56
C ARG A 147 3.52 12.52 6.10
N ASN A 148 2.79 13.54 5.69
CA ASN A 148 3.05 14.93 6.05
C ASN A 148 2.35 15.37 7.35
N THR A 149 1.56 14.51 7.97
CA THR A 149 0.99 14.73 9.29
C THR A 149 2.01 14.33 10.35
N SER A 150 2.35 15.23 11.25
CA SER A 150 3.14 14.95 12.45
C SER A 150 2.24 14.66 13.64
N GLY A 151 2.79 14.05 14.69
CA GLY A 151 2.09 13.89 15.96
C GLY A 151 2.08 12.46 16.49
N ILE A 152 1.24 12.27 17.51
CA ILE A 152 1.22 11.08 18.34
C ILE A 152 0.72 9.85 17.58
N LEU A 153 1.48 8.77 17.66
CA LEU A 153 1.13 7.47 17.13
C LEU A 153 1.47 6.40 18.16
N VAL A 154 0.58 5.43 18.35
CA VAL A 154 0.77 4.28 19.23
C VAL A 154 1.01 3.02 18.41
N ALA A 155 1.96 2.19 18.84
CA ALA A 155 2.20 0.86 18.30
C ALA A 155 2.19 -0.19 19.42
N ALA A 156 1.72 -1.38 19.11
CA ALA A 156 1.60 -2.49 20.05
C ALA A 156 2.88 -3.34 20.04
N LYS A 157 3.42 -3.65 21.23
CA LYS A 157 4.61 -4.48 21.41
C LYS A 157 4.26 -5.97 21.57
N ASN A 158 3.00 -6.29 21.84
CA ASN A 158 2.51 -7.68 21.91
C ASN A 158 1.07 -7.79 21.37
N ASP A 159 0.63 -9.03 21.20
CA ASP A 159 -0.66 -9.33 20.58
C ASP A 159 -1.88 -8.97 21.44
N ILE A 160 -1.72 -8.94 22.76
CA ILE A 160 -2.80 -8.57 23.68
C ILE A 160 -3.07 -7.06 23.53
N ALA A 161 -2.04 -6.26 23.61
CA ALA A 161 -2.13 -4.81 23.41
C ALA A 161 -2.62 -4.49 22.00
N HIS A 162 -2.17 -5.23 20.96
CA HIS A 162 -2.62 -5.03 19.59
C HIS A 162 -4.13 -5.20 19.47
N ARG A 163 -4.69 -6.30 19.98
CA ARG A 163 -6.14 -6.54 19.95
C ARG A 163 -6.91 -5.45 20.70
N GLY A 164 -6.48 -5.08 21.90
CA GLY A 164 -7.15 -4.05 22.70
C GLY A 164 -7.12 -2.67 22.04
N LEU A 165 -5.98 -2.27 21.45
CA LEU A 165 -5.87 -1.02 20.72
C LEU A 165 -6.69 -1.05 19.41
N ALA A 166 -6.61 -2.14 18.64
CA ALA A 166 -7.39 -2.30 17.42
C ALA A 166 -8.89 -2.21 17.67
N GLU A 167 -9.38 -2.80 18.75
CA GLU A 167 -10.78 -2.69 19.19
C GLU A 167 -11.19 -1.24 19.48
N GLN A 168 -10.37 -0.50 20.23
CA GLN A 168 -10.61 0.92 20.51
C GLN A 168 -10.66 1.78 19.23
N PHE A 169 -9.78 1.52 18.26
CA PHE A 169 -9.80 2.20 16.97
C PHE A 169 -11.03 1.81 16.15
N PHE A 170 -11.44 0.55 16.16
CA PHE A 170 -12.59 0.04 15.42
C PHE A 170 -13.91 0.62 15.94
N TYR A 171 -14.11 0.65 17.26
CA TYR A 171 -15.32 1.19 17.88
C TYR A 171 -15.27 2.70 18.11
N HIS A 172 -14.19 3.38 17.68
CA HIS A 172 -14.00 4.82 17.85
C HIS A 172 -14.09 5.30 19.29
N THR A 173 -13.68 4.47 20.26
CA THR A 173 -13.66 4.83 21.68
C THR A 173 -12.42 5.62 22.08
N ILE A 174 -11.40 5.62 21.22
CA ILE A 174 -10.18 6.41 21.41
C ILE A 174 -10.40 7.84 20.91
N GLU A 175 -10.09 8.82 21.74
CA GLU A 175 -10.18 10.24 21.36
C GLU A 175 -8.98 10.66 20.51
N ARG A 176 -9.24 11.44 19.46
CA ARG A 176 -8.22 11.94 18.54
C ARG A 176 -8.48 13.41 18.23
N THR A 177 -7.47 14.24 18.48
CA THR A 177 -7.53 15.67 18.18
C THR A 177 -6.42 16.00 17.17
N TYR A 178 -6.77 16.77 16.15
CA TYR A 178 -5.86 17.27 15.14
C TYR A 178 -5.92 18.78 15.06
N TYR A 179 -4.77 19.41 14.82
CA TYR A 179 -4.65 20.81 14.49
C TYR A 179 -4.27 20.94 13.01
N ALA A 180 -4.97 21.80 12.29
CA ALA A 180 -4.72 22.04 10.88
C ALA A 180 -4.72 23.54 10.56
N VAL A 181 -3.83 23.96 9.66
CA VAL A 181 -3.85 25.30 9.08
C VAL A 181 -4.67 25.24 7.80
N VAL A 182 -5.66 26.09 7.67
CA VAL A 182 -6.55 26.17 6.52
C VAL A 182 -6.53 27.55 5.89
N TYR A 183 -6.95 27.64 4.63
CA TYR A 183 -7.15 28.92 3.97
C TYR A 183 -8.47 29.56 4.40
N GLY A 184 -8.44 30.87 4.71
CA GLY A 184 -9.60 31.64 5.09
C GLY A 184 -10.05 31.38 6.53
N ILE A 185 -11.26 31.80 6.81
CA ILE A 185 -11.90 31.63 8.13
C ILE A 185 -13.13 30.76 7.94
N PRO A 186 -13.22 29.61 8.63
CA PRO A 186 -14.40 28.75 8.57
C PRO A 186 -15.66 29.49 9.04
N SER A 187 -16.76 29.31 8.35
CA SER A 187 -18.08 29.81 8.76
C SER A 187 -19.12 28.72 8.59
N PRO A 188 -19.76 28.28 9.69
CA PRO A 188 -19.55 28.68 11.06
C PRO A 188 -18.18 28.25 11.65
N GLU A 189 -17.77 28.86 12.77
CA GLU A 189 -16.49 28.55 13.45
C GLU A 189 -16.44 27.11 14.00
N GLN A 190 -17.60 26.53 14.25
CA GLN A 190 -17.74 25.16 14.75
C GLN A 190 -18.81 24.42 13.95
N GLY A 191 -18.60 23.13 13.75
CA GLY A 191 -19.57 22.30 13.05
C GLY A 191 -19.15 20.82 13.03
N THR A 192 -20.09 19.97 12.63
CA THR A 192 -19.86 18.54 12.44
C THR A 192 -20.04 18.20 10.97
N ILE A 193 -19.06 17.51 10.38
CA ILE A 193 -19.13 16.97 9.03
C ILE A 193 -19.31 15.46 9.16
N THR A 194 -20.40 14.92 8.62
CA THR A 194 -20.70 13.50 8.62
C THR A 194 -20.69 12.98 7.20
N GLY A 195 -20.17 11.76 7.00
CA GLY A 195 -20.14 11.12 5.69
C GLY A 195 -18.91 10.20 5.53
N ASN A 196 -18.90 9.48 4.41
CA ASN A 196 -17.77 8.63 4.05
C ASN A 196 -16.74 9.43 3.23
N ILE A 197 -15.46 9.18 3.51
CA ILE A 197 -14.37 9.74 2.71
C ILE A 197 -14.04 8.76 1.59
N SER A 198 -14.07 9.21 0.34
CA SER A 198 -13.69 8.44 -0.83
C SER A 198 -12.87 9.30 -1.79
N ARG A 199 -12.24 8.65 -2.78
CA ARG A 199 -11.63 9.41 -3.88
C ARG A 199 -12.71 10.11 -4.68
N SER A 200 -12.40 11.34 -5.14
CA SER A 200 -13.26 12.04 -6.07
C SER A 200 -13.38 11.22 -7.37
N PRO A 201 -14.60 11.03 -7.91
CA PRO A 201 -14.76 10.39 -9.21
C PRO A 201 -14.27 11.27 -10.39
N TYR A 202 -13.87 12.51 -10.10
CA TYR A 202 -13.44 13.52 -11.09
C TYR A 202 -11.94 13.82 -11.04
N ASP A 203 -11.15 13.11 -10.16
CA ASP A 203 -9.69 13.22 -10.07
C ASP A 203 -9.00 12.00 -10.67
#